data_b208445a7535171817286385cc81504d
#
_entry.id   b208445a7535171817286385cc81504d
#
_cell.length_a   1.000
_cell.length_b   1.000
_cell.length_c   1.000
_cell.angle_alpha   90.00
_cell.angle_beta   90.00
_cell.angle_gamma   90.00
#
_symmetry.space_group_name_H-M   'P 1'
#
loop_
_entity.id
_entity.type
_entity.pdbx_description
1 polymer ?
#
loop_
_entity_poly.entity_id
_entity_poly.type
_entity_poly.pdbx_seq_one_letter_code
_entity_poly.pdbx_strand_id
1 'polypeptide(L)'
;MDIILIYSLMLTLSLLYLFLFFIKRVSRYSGKIRRAVLILVTTSFLGVVVRGVEVIAKAFGWQLIPEVIYVTYSFIIFGMIVAITWYVRFLEEEYPFIIKPMERGSPGGNGEKLLGAYIVSGARSRIVDLINMIRELNAPILVFTRSPDFYRGLGENIRTVWITQASEEGIPPTKLHVIQEYAIRFAKENGYAVIIIDCLEYLLIYNEFPSVFKFLVNLKDHLLMLNSALVLAVDEKALEQRQYTLLLNEFEPL
;
A
#
# COMPACT_ATOMS: atom_id res chain seq x y z
N MET A 1 8.59 -46.96 -16.37
CA MET A 1 8.16 -46.11 -15.25
C MET A 1 6.94 -45.35 -15.75
N ASP A 2 5.76 -45.55 -15.14
CA ASP A 2 4.51 -45.05 -15.67
C ASP A 2 4.48 -43.50 -15.66
N ILE A 3 4.10 -42.89 -16.79
CA ILE A 3 3.97 -41.44 -16.96
C ILE A 3 3.13 -40.83 -15.82
N ILE A 4 2.10 -41.57 -15.37
CA ILE A 4 1.23 -41.18 -14.26
C ILE A 4 1.98 -41.09 -12.91
N LEU A 5 2.95 -41.98 -12.69
CA LEU A 5 3.78 -41.95 -11.46
C LEU A 5 4.72 -40.74 -11.46
N ILE A 6 5.33 -40.45 -12.61
CA ILE A 6 6.21 -39.26 -12.77
C ILE A 6 5.42 -37.98 -12.50
N TYR A 7 4.22 -37.84 -13.08
CA TYR A 7 3.35 -36.70 -12.88
C TYR A 7 2.93 -36.52 -11.41
N SER A 8 2.57 -37.64 -10.76
CA SER A 8 2.21 -37.64 -9.36
C SER A 8 3.36 -37.21 -8.45
N LEU A 9 4.59 -37.66 -8.76
CA LEU A 9 5.78 -37.28 -8.03
C LEU A 9 6.12 -35.78 -8.19
N MET A 10 6.05 -35.26 -9.43
CA MET A 10 6.29 -33.83 -9.70
C MET A 10 5.31 -32.93 -8.94
N LEU A 11 4.02 -33.33 -8.91
CA LEU A 11 2.99 -32.57 -8.20
C LEU A 11 3.23 -32.60 -6.67
N THR A 12 3.64 -33.75 -6.12
CA THR A 12 3.99 -33.87 -4.70
C THR A 12 5.17 -33.00 -4.33
N LEU A 13 6.23 -32.96 -5.16
CA LEU A 13 7.39 -32.10 -4.95
C LEU A 13 7.02 -30.61 -5.02
N SER A 14 6.13 -30.23 -5.93
CA SER A 14 5.66 -28.85 -6.04
C SER A 14 4.89 -28.40 -4.78
N LEU A 15 4.01 -29.24 -4.27
CA LEU A 15 3.27 -28.97 -3.03
C LEU A 15 4.20 -28.94 -1.80
N LEU A 16 5.19 -29.82 -1.75
CA LEU A 16 6.21 -29.81 -0.69
C LEU A 16 7.03 -28.52 -0.71
N TYR A 17 7.42 -28.06 -1.90
CA TYR A 17 8.11 -26.78 -2.06
C TYR A 17 7.26 -25.62 -1.53
N LEU A 18 5.98 -25.54 -1.90
CA LEU A 18 5.06 -24.50 -1.41
C LEU A 18 4.90 -24.56 0.11
N PHE A 19 4.74 -25.74 0.68
CA PHE A 19 4.65 -25.92 2.13
C PHE A 19 5.91 -25.40 2.84
N LEU A 20 7.10 -25.81 2.39
CA LEU A 20 8.37 -25.39 2.97
C LEU A 20 8.61 -23.89 2.77
N PHE A 21 8.18 -23.34 1.64
CA PHE A 21 8.28 -21.90 1.37
C PHE A 21 7.43 -21.07 2.33
N PHE A 22 6.17 -21.45 2.54
CA PHE A 22 5.26 -20.70 3.40
C PHE A 22 5.55 -20.89 4.88
N ILE A 23 5.88 -22.11 5.34
CA ILE A 23 6.14 -22.36 6.75
C ILE A 23 7.35 -21.56 7.27
N LYS A 24 8.41 -21.43 6.46
CA LYS A 24 9.58 -20.60 6.80
C LYS A 24 9.25 -19.11 6.91
N ARG A 25 8.15 -18.66 6.34
CA ARG A 25 7.75 -17.26 6.29
C ARG A 25 6.62 -16.88 7.24
N VAL A 26 5.90 -17.84 7.82
CA VAL A 26 4.78 -17.58 8.77
C VAL A 26 5.18 -16.62 9.89
N SER A 27 6.39 -16.74 10.43
CA SER A 27 6.88 -15.89 11.51
C SER A 27 7.19 -14.44 11.09
N ARG A 28 7.32 -14.19 9.78
CA ARG A 28 7.64 -12.86 9.23
C ARG A 28 6.39 -11.97 9.07
N TYR A 29 5.20 -12.57 9.13
CA TYR A 29 3.95 -11.88 8.91
C TYR A 29 3.15 -11.73 10.21
N SER A 30 2.40 -10.64 10.31
CA SER A 30 1.49 -10.35 11.44
C SER A 30 0.06 -10.11 10.94
N GLY A 31 -0.91 -10.05 11.85
CA GLY A 31 -2.28 -9.66 11.56
C GLY A 31 -3.01 -10.52 10.53
N LYS A 32 -3.67 -9.86 9.57
CA LYS A 32 -4.51 -10.50 8.53
C LYS A 32 -3.69 -11.38 7.58
N ILE A 33 -2.48 -10.94 7.19
CA ILE A 33 -1.59 -11.70 6.29
C ILE A 33 -1.17 -13.03 6.91
N ARG A 34 -0.82 -13.04 8.20
CA ARG A 34 -0.42 -14.26 8.90
C ARG A 34 -1.51 -15.32 8.82
N ARG A 35 -2.80 -14.93 8.91
CA ARG A 35 -3.93 -15.87 8.79
C ARG A 35 -4.04 -16.47 7.39
N ALA A 36 -3.89 -15.65 6.34
CA ALA A 36 -3.89 -16.13 4.96
C ALA A 36 -2.72 -17.09 4.68
N VAL A 37 -1.51 -16.76 5.17
CA VAL A 37 -0.35 -17.64 5.05
C VAL A 37 -0.53 -18.94 5.82
N LEU A 38 -1.17 -18.92 7.01
CA LEU A 38 -1.50 -20.14 7.75
C LEU A 38 -2.47 -21.04 6.97
N ILE A 39 -3.48 -20.48 6.31
CA ILE A 39 -4.39 -21.26 5.44
C ILE A 39 -3.59 -21.92 4.31
N LEU A 40 -2.67 -21.20 3.66
CA LEU A 40 -1.80 -21.73 2.61
C LEU A 40 -0.87 -22.84 3.13
N VAL A 41 -0.32 -22.70 4.33
CA VAL A 41 0.49 -23.74 4.98
C VAL A 41 -0.33 -24.99 5.26
N THR A 42 -1.52 -24.85 5.85
CA THR A 42 -2.37 -25.99 6.19
C THR A 42 -2.89 -26.72 4.95
N THR A 43 -3.31 -25.98 3.91
CA THR A 43 -3.79 -26.57 2.65
C THR A 43 -2.67 -27.26 1.87
N SER A 44 -1.47 -26.65 1.81
CA SER A 44 -0.31 -27.28 1.16
C SER A 44 0.17 -28.51 1.92
N PHE A 45 0.18 -28.50 3.25
CA PHE A 45 0.51 -29.67 4.07
C PHE A 45 -0.46 -30.82 3.82
N LEU A 46 -1.77 -30.54 3.84
CA LEU A 46 -2.79 -31.55 3.54
C LEU A 46 -2.60 -32.14 2.13
N GLY A 47 -2.28 -31.28 1.16
CA GLY A 47 -1.96 -31.69 -0.20
C GLY A 47 -0.76 -32.62 -0.30
N VAL A 48 0.32 -32.34 0.43
CA VAL A 48 1.52 -33.20 0.51
C VAL A 48 1.17 -34.56 1.08
N VAL A 49 0.41 -34.60 2.19
CA VAL A 49 0.00 -35.86 2.85
C VAL A 49 -0.83 -36.72 1.91
N VAL A 50 -1.87 -36.17 1.29
CA VAL A 50 -2.77 -36.93 0.40
C VAL A 50 -2.03 -37.44 -0.83
N ARG A 51 -1.16 -36.60 -1.44
CA ARG A 51 -0.35 -37.04 -2.57
C ARG A 51 0.71 -38.06 -2.19
N GLY A 52 1.32 -37.91 -1.02
CA GLY A 52 2.27 -38.91 -0.50
C GLY A 52 1.62 -40.27 -0.32
N VAL A 53 0.41 -40.32 0.29
CA VAL A 53 -0.35 -41.54 0.43
C VAL A 53 -0.71 -42.17 -0.93
N GLU A 54 -1.13 -41.35 -1.89
CA GLU A 54 -1.44 -41.80 -3.25
C GLU A 54 -0.23 -42.40 -3.98
N VAL A 55 0.94 -41.75 -3.87
CA VAL A 55 2.20 -42.27 -4.46
C VAL A 55 2.60 -43.62 -3.82
N ILE A 56 2.53 -43.71 -2.50
CA ILE A 56 2.82 -44.96 -1.75
C ILE A 56 1.85 -46.04 -2.14
N ALA A 57 0.54 -45.76 -2.16
CA ALA A 57 -0.47 -46.74 -2.52
C ALA A 57 -0.26 -47.30 -3.95
N LYS A 58 0.06 -46.43 -4.90
CA LYS A 58 0.42 -46.83 -6.28
C LYS A 58 1.66 -47.71 -6.33
N ALA A 59 2.69 -47.35 -5.54
CA ALA A 59 3.94 -48.13 -5.49
C ALA A 59 3.74 -49.55 -4.91
N PHE A 60 2.82 -49.69 -3.93
CA PHE A 60 2.54 -50.98 -3.29
C PHE A 60 1.31 -51.69 -3.85
N GLY A 61 0.66 -51.14 -4.89
CA GLY A 61 -0.53 -51.76 -5.51
C GLY A 61 -1.79 -51.69 -4.64
N TRP A 62 -1.87 -50.78 -3.68
CA TRP A 62 -3.02 -50.58 -2.83
C TRP A 62 -4.13 -49.85 -3.57
N GLN A 63 -5.37 -50.34 -3.41
CA GLN A 63 -6.54 -49.66 -3.91
C GLN A 63 -7.02 -48.60 -2.90
N LEU A 64 -6.88 -47.33 -3.23
CA LEU A 64 -7.47 -46.25 -2.46
C LEU A 64 -8.90 -45.99 -2.90
N ILE A 65 -9.75 -45.61 -1.97
CA ILE A 65 -11.15 -45.24 -2.24
C ILE A 65 -11.16 -43.89 -3.00
N PRO A 66 -11.56 -43.86 -4.29
CA PRO A 66 -11.45 -42.67 -5.12
C PRO A 66 -12.20 -41.45 -4.55
N GLU A 67 -13.36 -41.70 -3.92
CA GLU A 67 -14.24 -40.67 -3.36
C GLU A 67 -13.53 -39.89 -2.25
N VAL A 68 -12.75 -40.53 -1.40
CA VAL A 68 -11.98 -39.87 -0.32
C VAL A 68 -10.93 -38.95 -0.92
N ILE A 69 -10.29 -39.39 -1.98
CA ILE A 69 -9.27 -38.60 -2.68
C ILE A 69 -9.90 -37.32 -3.30
N TYR A 70 -11.00 -37.48 -4.01
CA TYR A 70 -11.69 -36.33 -4.64
C TYR A 70 -12.22 -35.33 -3.63
N VAL A 71 -12.83 -35.80 -2.53
CA VAL A 71 -13.31 -34.93 -1.45
C VAL A 71 -12.12 -34.12 -0.86
N THR A 72 -11.01 -34.79 -0.58
CA THR A 72 -9.85 -34.13 0.01
C THR A 72 -9.24 -33.08 -0.94
N TYR A 73 -9.15 -33.36 -2.25
CA TYR A 73 -8.71 -32.35 -3.22
C TYR A 73 -9.67 -31.17 -3.32
N SER A 74 -10.97 -31.41 -3.23
CA SER A 74 -11.95 -30.33 -3.22
C SER A 74 -11.73 -29.39 -2.04
N PHE A 75 -11.43 -29.90 -0.84
CA PHE A 75 -11.08 -29.08 0.33
C PHE A 75 -9.78 -28.31 0.14
N ILE A 76 -8.74 -28.92 -0.48
CA ILE A 76 -7.48 -28.25 -0.75
C ILE A 76 -7.69 -27.09 -1.72
N ILE A 77 -8.41 -27.31 -2.83
CA ILE A 77 -8.71 -26.28 -3.83
C ILE A 77 -9.53 -25.15 -3.20
N PHE A 78 -10.56 -25.50 -2.42
CA PHE A 78 -11.38 -24.50 -1.72
C PHE A 78 -10.55 -23.65 -0.76
N GLY A 79 -9.68 -24.27 0.05
CA GLY A 79 -8.77 -23.56 0.95
C GLY A 79 -7.81 -22.61 0.20
N MET A 80 -7.29 -23.04 -0.94
CA MET A 80 -6.44 -22.17 -1.79
C MET A 80 -7.23 -20.97 -2.35
N ILE A 81 -8.45 -21.19 -2.83
CA ILE A 81 -9.33 -20.12 -3.32
C ILE A 81 -9.59 -19.09 -2.20
N VAL A 82 -9.95 -19.57 -1.00
CA VAL A 82 -10.17 -18.70 0.16
C VAL A 82 -8.92 -17.90 0.50
N ALA A 83 -7.75 -18.52 0.51
CA ALA A 83 -6.49 -17.85 0.81
C ALA A 83 -6.13 -16.79 -0.23
N ILE A 84 -6.32 -17.08 -1.53
CA ILE A 84 -6.07 -16.15 -2.65
C ILE A 84 -7.07 -14.98 -2.55
N THR A 85 -8.35 -15.26 -2.34
CA THR A 85 -9.37 -14.21 -2.22
C THR A 85 -9.08 -13.29 -1.03
N TRP A 86 -8.65 -13.84 0.10
CA TRP A 86 -8.23 -13.06 1.26
C TRP A 86 -6.98 -12.22 1.00
N TYR A 87 -6.02 -12.77 0.25
CA TYR A 87 -4.81 -12.06 -0.12
C TYR A 87 -5.11 -10.90 -1.08
N VAL A 88 -5.96 -11.14 -2.10
CA VAL A 88 -6.40 -10.08 -3.03
C VAL A 88 -7.15 -8.98 -2.27
N ARG A 89 -8.09 -9.36 -1.40
CA ARG A 89 -8.83 -8.39 -0.58
C ARG A 89 -7.92 -7.60 0.36
N PHE A 90 -6.88 -8.25 0.91
CA PHE A 90 -5.86 -7.57 1.69
C PHE A 90 -5.08 -6.56 0.84
N LEU A 91 -4.68 -6.94 -0.39
CA LEU A 91 -4.03 -6.01 -1.33
C LEU A 91 -4.94 -4.82 -1.68
N GLU A 92 -6.22 -5.06 -1.88
CA GLU A 92 -7.21 -4.00 -2.15
C GLU A 92 -7.37 -3.05 -0.96
N GLU A 93 -7.39 -3.56 0.28
CA GLU A 93 -7.51 -2.76 1.50
C GLU A 93 -6.21 -2.00 1.84
N GLU A 94 -5.05 -2.62 1.62
CA GLU A 94 -3.73 -2.09 2.00
C GLU A 94 -3.08 -1.26 0.88
N TYR A 95 -3.43 -1.53 -0.40
CA TYR A 95 -2.87 -0.88 -1.59
C TYR A 95 -3.98 -0.47 -2.56
N PRO A 96 -4.80 0.53 -2.19
CA PRO A 96 -5.91 0.99 -3.05
C PRO A 96 -5.46 1.50 -4.43
N PHE A 97 -4.15 1.79 -4.61
CA PHE A 97 -3.61 2.26 -5.91
C PHE A 97 -3.34 1.14 -6.92
N ILE A 98 -3.36 -0.14 -6.53
CA ILE A 98 -3.23 -1.27 -7.47
C ILE A 98 -4.55 -1.47 -8.25
N ILE A 99 -5.66 -1.00 -7.68
CA ILE A 99 -6.94 -0.95 -8.38
C ILE A 99 -6.92 0.32 -9.22
N LYS A 100 -7.05 0.19 -10.56
CA LYS A 100 -7.28 1.35 -11.43
C LYS A 100 -8.28 2.30 -10.78
N PRO A 101 -7.98 3.60 -10.67
CA PRO A 101 -8.96 4.55 -10.20
C PRO A 101 -10.23 4.37 -11.02
N MET A 102 -11.34 4.14 -10.36
CA MET A 102 -12.64 4.09 -11.03
C MET A 102 -12.82 5.41 -11.76
N GLU A 103 -12.88 5.35 -13.09
CA GLU A 103 -13.09 6.51 -13.97
C GLU A 103 -14.31 7.29 -13.49
N ARG A 104 -14.09 8.32 -12.67
CA ARG A 104 -15.04 9.41 -12.55
C ARG A 104 -14.66 10.44 -13.59
N GLY A 105 -15.39 10.38 -14.71
CA GLY A 105 -15.60 11.45 -15.69
C GLY A 105 -14.35 12.21 -16.12
N SER A 106 -13.74 11.78 -17.22
CA SER A 106 -12.81 12.61 -17.99
C SER A 106 -13.50 13.88 -18.51
N PRO A 107 -12.86 15.01 -18.36
CA PRO A 107 -12.84 16.00 -19.43
C PRO A 107 -11.52 15.80 -20.20
N GLY A 108 -11.66 15.56 -21.49
CA GLY A 108 -10.59 15.16 -22.37
C GLY A 108 -9.39 16.09 -22.42
N GLY A 109 -8.26 15.48 -22.73
CA GLY A 109 -7.05 16.12 -23.27
C GLY A 109 -5.79 15.94 -22.44
N ASN A 110 -4.90 15.08 -22.92
CA ASN A 110 -3.44 15.04 -22.72
C ASN A 110 -2.88 15.10 -21.27
N GLY A 111 -2.57 13.92 -20.72
CA GLY A 111 -1.83 13.73 -19.47
C GLY A 111 -2.78 13.66 -18.27
N GLU A 112 -2.96 12.46 -17.73
CA GLU A 112 -3.70 12.26 -16.47
C GLU A 112 -3.04 13.11 -15.38
N LYS A 113 -3.77 14.09 -14.84
CA LYS A 113 -3.33 14.92 -13.70
C LYS A 113 -3.96 14.35 -12.43
N LEU A 114 -3.18 14.21 -11.39
CA LEU A 114 -3.72 13.96 -10.06
C LEU A 114 -4.39 15.26 -9.57
N LEU A 115 -5.70 15.27 -9.44
CA LEU A 115 -6.47 16.42 -8.97
C LEU A 115 -7.24 16.02 -7.74
N GLY A 116 -7.09 16.76 -6.66
CA GLY A 116 -7.81 16.47 -5.42
C GLY A 116 -6.94 16.65 -4.18
N ALA A 117 -7.51 16.27 -3.05
CA ALA A 117 -6.81 16.26 -1.78
C ALA A 117 -6.90 14.86 -1.16
N TYR A 118 -5.76 14.28 -0.90
CA TYR A 118 -5.63 12.88 -0.55
C TYR A 118 -4.91 12.68 0.79
N ILE A 119 -5.24 11.58 1.47
CA ILE A 119 -4.54 11.12 2.64
C ILE A 119 -3.96 9.73 2.38
N VAL A 120 -2.68 9.58 2.64
CA VAL A 120 -1.95 8.31 2.54
C VAL A 120 -1.57 7.89 3.95
N SER A 121 -2.15 6.79 4.40
CA SER A 121 -1.85 6.23 5.72
C SER A 121 -0.84 5.08 5.64
N GLY A 122 0.06 4.97 6.60
CA GLY A 122 0.96 3.84 6.75
C GLY A 122 2.45 4.10 6.45
N ALA A 123 3.16 3.05 6.02
CA ALA A 123 4.61 3.07 5.87
C ALA A 123 5.10 4.02 4.77
N ARG A 124 6.31 4.57 4.94
CA ARG A 124 7.01 5.41 3.94
C ARG A 124 7.10 4.79 2.53
N SER A 125 7.05 3.47 2.41
CA SER A 125 7.00 2.78 1.12
C SER A 125 5.83 3.23 0.25
N ARG A 126 4.67 3.50 0.82
CA ARG A 126 3.49 3.99 0.08
C ARG A 126 3.71 5.38 -0.52
N ILE A 127 4.43 6.24 0.20
CA ILE A 127 4.78 7.57 -0.31
C ILE A 127 5.73 7.44 -1.49
N VAL A 128 6.67 6.49 -1.45
CA VAL A 128 7.59 6.21 -2.56
C VAL A 128 6.82 5.69 -3.78
N ASP A 129 5.89 4.77 -3.57
CA ASP A 129 5.06 4.22 -4.65
C ASP A 129 4.20 5.32 -5.29
N LEU A 130 3.59 6.18 -4.48
CA LEU A 130 2.85 7.34 -4.94
C LEU A 130 3.72 8.31 -5.74
N ILE A 131 4.91 8.63 -5.25
CA ILE A 131 5.87 9.51 -5.95
C ILE A 131 6.27 8.91 -7.30
N ASN A 132 6.53 7.60 -7.37
CA ASN A 132 6.84 6.93 -8.61
C ASN A 132 5.69 7.03 -9.62
N MET A 133 4.46 6.84 -9.16
CA MET A 133 3.25 7.02 -9.99
C MET A 133 3.12 8.47 -10.49
N ILE A 134 3.32 9.47 -9.62
CA ILE A 134 3.22 10.89 -9.98
C ILE A 134 4.35 11.28 -10.96
N ARG A 135 5.52 10.68 -10.84
CA ARG A 135 6.64 10.92 -11.78
C ARG A 135 6.31 10.49 -13.20
N GLU A 136 5.55 9.42 -13.39
CA GLU A 136 5.05 8.99 -14.71
C GLU A 136 4.16 10.07 -15.35
N LEU A 137 3.52 10.89 -14.54
CA LEU A 137 2.71 12.04 -14.99
C LEU A 137 3.54 13.29 -15.31
N ASN A 138 4.87 13.26 -15.13
CA ASN A 138 5.78 14.41 -15.27
C ASN A 138 5.37 15.66 -14.46
N ALA A 139 4.68 15.46 -13.35
CA ALA A 139 4.22 16.53 -12.48
C ALA A 139 5.36 17.09 -11.61
N PRO A 140 5.47 18.41 -11.44
CA PRO A 140 6.33 18.99 -10.41
C PRO A 140 5.82 18.61 -9.01
N ILE A 141 6.73 18.09 -8.17
CA ILE A 141 6.42 17.63 -6.82
C ILE A 141 7.12 18.52 -5.80
N LEU A 142 6.38 19.00 -4.80
CA LEU A 142 6.92 19.68 -3.64
C LEU A 142 6.61 18.88 -2.38
N VAL A 143 7.66 18.56 -1.61
CA VAL A 143 7.52 17.78 -0.38
C VAL A 143 7.97 18.58 0.83
N PHE A 144 7.06 18.81 1.78
CA PHE A 144 7.39 19.30 3.11
C PHE A 144 7.66 18.12 4.03
N THR A 145 8.90 18.00 4.52
CA THR A 145 9.34 16.81 5.23
C THR A 145 10.34 17.10 6.34
N ARG A 146 10.47 16.15 7.28
CA ARG A 146 11.54 16.10 8.29
C ARG A 146 12.85 15.50 7.74
N SER A 147 12.77 14.79 6.64
CA SER A 147 13.89 14.01 6.09
C SER A 147 14.11 14.36 4.60
N PRO A 148 14.62 15.56 4.27
CA PRO A 148 14.77 16.00 2.88
C PRO A 148 15.69 15.07 2.05
N ASP A 149 16.72 14.49 2.67
CA ASP A 149 17.67 13.62 1.97
C ASP A 149 17.03 12.33 1.45
N PHE A 150 15.99 11.85 2.13
CA PHE A 150 15.21 10.68 1.68
C PHE A 150 14.57 10.93 0.31
N TYR A 151 14.05 12.13 0.07
CA TYR A 151 13.33 12.48 -1.16
C TYR A 151 14.26 12.93 -2.29
N ARG A 152 15.44 13.51 -1.99
CA ARG A 152 16.41 13.94 -3.00
C ARG A 152 16.87 12.79 -3.91
N GLY A 153 16.95 11.59 -3.38
CA GLY A 153 17.31 10.38 -4.14
C GLY A 153 16.21 9.85 -5.07
N LEU A 154 14.98 10.33 -4.98
CA LEU A 154 13.83 9.78 -5.70
C LEU A 154 13.60 10.41 -7.09
N GLY A 155 14.16 11.58 -7.40
CA GLY A 155 14.06 12.18 -8.74
C GLY A 155 14.36 13.68 -8.80
N GLU A 156 14.69 14.15 -10.01
CA GLU A 156 15.06 15.56 -10.24
C GLU A 156 13.85 16.54 -10.18
N ASN A 157 12.65 16.06 -10.43
CA ASN A 157 11.41 16.85 -10.41
C ASN A 157 10.83 17.02 -8.99
N ILE A 158 11.54 16.57 -7.95
CA ILE A 158 11.09 16.64 -6.56
C ILE A 158 11.85 17.76 -5.84
N ARG A 159 11.11 18.79 -5.46
CA ARG A 159 11.62 19.84 -4.59
C ARG A 159 11.26 19.52 -3.14
N THR A 160 12.25 19.54 -2.26
CA THR A 160 12.06 19.29 -0.83
C THR A 160 12.21 20.56 -0.02
N VAL A 161 11.36 20.71 0.99
CA VAL A 161 11.46 21.78 1.98
C VAL A 161 11.57 21.14 3.37
N TRP A 162 12.65 21.48 4.06
CA TRP A 162 12.89 20.94 5.39
C TRP A 162 12.05 21.66 6.44
N ILE A 163 11.23 20.92 7.18
CA ILE A 163 10.46 21.44 8.32
C ILE A 163 11.25 21.16 9.59
N THR A 164 11.80 22.20 10.19
CA THR A 164 12.69 22.06 11.36
C THR A 164 12.73 23.33 12.22
N GLN A 165 13.00 23.14 13.52
CA GLN A 165 13.34 24.22 14.45
C GLN A 165 14.87 24.42 14.56
N ALA A 166 15.66 23.48 14.05
CA ALA A 166 17.10 23.42 14.34
C ALA A 166 17.97 24.21 13.35
N SER A 167 17.41 24.71 12.25
CA SER A 167 18.17 25.37 11.19
C SER A 167 17.39 26.52 10.58
N GLU A 168 18.09 27.59 10.22
CA GLU A 168 17.55 28.74 9.48
C GLU A 168 17.27 28.39 8.00
N GLU A 169 17.87 27.34 7.47
CA GLU A 169 17.62 26.85 6.11
C GLU A 169 16.27 26.16 5.96
N GLY A 170 15.65 25.76 7.07
CA GLY A 170 14.33 25.13 7.11
C GLY A 170 13.22 26.10 7.49
N ILE A 171 11.98 25.64 7.33
CA ILE A 171 10.81 26.36 7.82
C ILE A 171 10.42 25.82 9.21
N PRO A 172 10.31 26.69 10.22
CA PRO A 172 9.83 26.28 11.54
C PRO A 172 8.40 25.72 11.48
N PRO A 173 8.07 24.62 12.20
CA PRO A 173 6.74 24.00 12.19
C PRO A 173 5.63 24.93 12.72
N THR A 174 5.99 25.96 13.52
CA THR A 174 5.05 26.97 14.02
C THR A 174 4.63 27.99 12.96
N LYS A 175 5.35 28.07 11.84
CA LYS A 175 5.06 29.04 10.78
C LYS A 175 4.19 28.42 9.67
N LEU A 176 2.99 27.93 10.01
CA LEU A 176 2.06 27.30 9.07
C LEU A 176 1.72 28.19 7.87
N HIS A 177 1.61 29.52 8.07
CA HIS A 177 1.36 30.46 7.00
C HIS A 177 2.49 30.53 5.97
N VAL A 178 3.75 30.38 6.39
CA VAL A 178 4.91 30.35 5.47
C VAL A 178 4.89 29.07 4.64
N ILE A 179 4.56 27.94 5.24
CA ILE A 179 4.39 26.65 4.53
C ILE A 179 3.30 26.78 3.48
N GLN A 180 2.16 27.37 3.85
CA GLN A 180 1.03 27.59 2.94
C GLN A 180 1.41 28.51 1.77
N GLU A 181 2.03 29.66 2.05
CA GLU A 181 2.45 30.61 1.02
C GLU A 181 3.45 29.99 0.05
N TYR A 182 4.41 29.20 0.57
CA TYR A 182 5.40 28.51 -0.24
C TYR A 182 4.74 27.49 -1.18
N ALA A 183 3.79 26.68 -0.68
CA ALA A 183 3.06 25.70 -1.46
C ALA A 183 2.23 26.36 -2.58
N ILE A 184 1.47 27.41 -2.24
CA ILE A 184 0.64 28.14 -3.20
C ILE A 184 1.49 28.81 -4.28
N ARG A 185 2.63 29.41 -3.91
CA ARG A 185 3.56 30.02 -4.85
C ARG A 185 4.12 28.97 -5.80
N PHE A 186 4.59 27.84 -5.29
CA PHE A 186 5.10 26.75 -6.10
C PHE A 186 4.05 26.23 -7.10
N ALA A 187 2.81 26.05 -6.68
CA ALA A 187 1.73 25.63 -7.56
C ALA A 187 1.42 26.68 -8.66
N LYS A 188 1.44 27.97 -8.32
CA LYS A 188 1.26 29.06 -9.29
C LYS A 188 2.37 29.14 -10.33
N GLU A 189 3.62 29.01 -9.89
CA GLU A 189 4.80 29.06 -10.77
C GLU A 189 4.83 27.92 -11.78
N ASN A 190 4.32 26.76 -11.42
CA ASN A 190 4.29 25.57 -12.28
C ASN A 190 2.96 25.36 -13.04
N GLY A 191 1.92 26.13 -12.73
CA GLY A 191 0.57 25.99 -13.31
C GLY A 191 -0.18 24.71 -12.94
N TYR A 192 0.53 23.72 -12.40
CA TYR A 192 0.07 22.47 -11.82
C TYR A 192 1.18 21.88 -10.97
N ALA A 193 0.86 21.38 -9.81
CA ALA A 193 1.84 20.73 -8.93
C ALA A 193 1.16 19.72 -7.99
N VAL A 194 1.94 18.77 -7.49
CA VAL A 194 1.55 17.90 -6.40
C VAL A 194 2.32 18.30 -5.15
N ILE A 195 1.59 18.70 -4.12
CA ILE A 195 2.14 19.11 -2.83
C ILE A 195 1.97 17.95 -1.85
N ILE A 196 3.07 17.51 -1.23
CA ILE A 196 3.08 16.44 -0.25
C ILE A 196 3.48 16.99 1.11
N ILE A 197 2.71 16.71 2.15
CA ILE A 197 3.05 17.00 3.55
C ILE A 197 3.36 15.68 4.24
N ASP A 198 4.66 15.40 4.48
CA ASP A 198 5.20 14.22 5.17
C ASP A 198 5.79 14.60 6.53
N CYS A 199 5.09 15.43 7.26
CA CYS A 199 5.53 15.89 8.58
C CYS A 199 4.35 16.31 9.47
N LEU A 200 3.16 15.77 9.22
CA LEU A 200 1.94 16.19 9.91
C LEU A 200 2.07 16.00 11.43
N GLU A 201 2.57 14.86 11.86
CA GLU A 201 2.78 14.55 13.28
C GLU A 201 3.72 15.58 13.94
N TYR A 202 4.76 16.00 13.21
CA TYR A 202 5.68 17.02 13.70
C TYR A 202 5.03 18.40 13.80
N LEU A 203 4.16 18.75 12.86
CA LEU A 203 3.38 20.00 12.96
C LEU A 203 2.47 19.98 14.20
N LEU A 204 1.90 18.82 14.55
CA LEU A 204 1.02 18.64 15.70
C LEU A 204 1.76 18.68 17.05
N ILE A 205 3.08 18.45 17.08
CA ILE A 205 3.88 18.64 18.30
C ILE A 205 3.96 20.13 18.68
N TYR A 206 3.98 21.02 17.68
CA TYR A 206 4.19 22.46 17.88
C TYR A 206 2.93 23.31 17.76
N ASN A 207 1.85 22.73 17.30
CA ASN A 207 0.59 23.43 17.07
C ASN A 207 -0.59 22.56 17.53
N GLU A 208 -1.64 23.19 18.01
CA GLU A 208 -2.88 22.49 18.31
C GLU A 208 -3.55 21.97 17.03
N PHE A 209 -4.19 20.80 17.11
CA PHE A 209 -4.86 20.17 15.98
C PHE A 209 -5.83 21.11 15.23
N PRO A 210 -6.68 21.93 15.87
CA PRO A 210 -7.56 22.83 15.15
C PRO A 210 -6.82 23.82 14.24
N SER A 211 -5.64 24.30 14.66
CA SER A 211 -4.82 25.22 13.88
C SER A 211 -4.22 24.54 12.66
N VAL A 212 -3.70 23.32 12.84
CA VAL A 212 -3.15 22.52 11.74
C VAL A 212 -4.27 22.09 10.78
N PHE A 213 -5.40 21.66 11.29
CA PHE A 213 -6.55 21.26 10.46
C PHE A 213 -7.06 22.43 9.61
N LYS A 214 -7.23 23.62 10.21
CA LYS A 214 -7.62 24.82 9.48
C LYS A 214 -6.60 25.18 8.39
N PHE A 215 -5.30 25.07 8.69
CA PHE A 215 -4.24 25.29 7.72
C PHE A 215 -4.36 24.32 6.55
N LEU A 216 -4.55 23.02 6.81
CA LEU A 216 -4.65 21.99 5.78
C LEU A 216 -5.87 22.19 4.88
N VAL A 217 -7.03 22.51 5.44
CA VAL A 217 -8.26 22.79 4.68
C VAL A 217 -8.09 24.03 3.80
N ASN A 218 -7.56 25.12 4.35
CA ASN A 218 -7.27 26.33 3.57
C ASN A 218 -6.27 26.05 2.43
N LEU A 219 -5.21 25.31 2.71
CA LEU A 219 -4.23 24.93 1.68
C LEU A 219 -4.87 24.09 0.58
N LYS A 220 -5.69 23.09 0.96
CA LYS A 220 -6.48 22.28 0.03
C LYS A 220 -7.28 23.16 -0.93
N ASP A 221 -8.09 24.06 -0.38
CA ASP A 221 -8.97 24.90 -1.18
C ASP A 221 -8.20 25.76 -2.20
N HIS A 222 -7.06 26.36 -1.78
CA HIS A 222 -6.22 27.14 -2.68
C HIS A 222 -5.58 26.28 -3.78
N LEU A 223 -5.11 25.07 -3.44
CA LEU A 223 -4.47 24.18 -4.42
C LEU A 223 -5.48 23.64 -5.43
N LEU A 224 -6.70 23.31 -5.00
CA LEU A 224 -7.78 22.89 -5.90
C LEU A 224 -8.16 24.01 -6.90
N MET A 225 -8.21 25.27 -6.45
CA MET A 225 -8.40 26.43 -7.35
C MET A 225 -7.27 26.61 -8.36
N LEU A 226 -6.08 26.10 -8.07
CA LEU A 226 -4.92 26.12 -8.95
C LEU A 226 -4.77 24.83 -9.77
N ASN A 227 -5.80 23.97 -9.81
CA ASN A 227 -5.77 22.65 -10.46
C ASN A 227 -4.58 21.78 -10.00
N SER A 228 -4.19 21.90 -8.74
CA SER A 228 -3.07 21.20 -8.12
C SER A 228 -3.58 20.23 -7.06
N ALA A 229 -2.78 19.22 -6.70
CA ALA A 229 -3.14 18.23 -5.71
C ALA A 229 -2.43 18.44 -4.37
N LEU A 230 -3.11 18.06 -3.28
CA LEU A 230 -2.55 17.98 -1.94
C LEU A 230 -2.56 16.54 -1.46
N VAL A 231 -1.42 16.05 -0.98
CA VAL A 231 -1.30 14.71 -0.38
C VAL A 231 -0.77 14.84 1.05
N LEU A 232 -1.49 14.26 1.99
CA LEU A 232 -1.08 14.15 3.38
C LEU A 232 -0.55 12.74 3.65
N ALA A 233 0.69 12.63 4.08
CA ALA A 233 1.26 11.37 4.57
C ALA A 233 1.11 11.34 6.09
N VAL A 234 0.42 10.34 6.62
CA VAL A 234 0.00 10.28 8.03
C VAL A 234 0.24 8.90 8.62
N ASP A 235 0.77 8.85 9.83
CA ASP A 235 0.70 7.64 10.66
C ASP A 235 -0.59 7.69 11.49
N GLU A 236 -1.55 6.83 11.14
CA GLU A 236 -2.84 6.73 11.86
C GLU A 236 -2.67 6.52 13.37
N LYS A 237 -1.58 5.84 13.77
CA LYS A 237 -1.32 5.52 15.17
C LYS A 237 -0.83 6.72 15.98
N ALA A 238 -0.35 7.76 15.29
CA ALA A 238 0.12 8.99 15.91
C ALA A 238 -1.00 10.01 16.15
N LEU A 239 -2.21 9.76 15.66
CA LEU A 239 -3.37 10.63 15.78
C LEU A 239 -4.45 10.03 16.68
N GLU A 240 -5.20 10.89 17.36
CA GLU A 240 -6.43 10.49 18.01
C GLU A 240 -7.49 10.08 16.97
N GLN A 241 -8.31 9.08 17.27
CA GLN A 241 -9.36 8.57 16.38
C GLN A 241 -10.26 9.69 15.81
N ARG A 242 -10.61 10.67 16.67
CA ARG A 242 -11.44 11.83 16.26
C ARG A 242 -10.72 12.72 15.26
N GLN A 243 -9.43 12.96 15.46
CA GLN A 243 -8.61 13.79 14.58
C GLN A 243 -8.46 13.14 13.21
N TYR A 244 -8.19 11.84 13.18
CA TYR A 244 -8.10 11.07 11.95
C TYR A 244 -9.42 11.03 11.18
N THR A 245 -10.56 10.85 11.88
CA THR A 245 -11.89 10.90 11.26
C THR A 245 -12.16 12.27 10.62
N LEU A 246 -11.76 13.37 11.26
CA LEU A 246 -11.92 14.70 10.68
C LEU A 246 -11.08 14.88 9.41
N LEU A 247 -9.87 14.34 9.37
CA LEU A 247 -9.05 14.36 8.16
C LEU A 247 -9.70 13.55 7.02
N LEU A 248 -10.25 12.37 7.31
CA LEU A 248 -10.94 11.53 6.32
C LEU A 248 -12.21 12.17 5.74
N ASN A 249 -12.82 13.11 6.44
CA ASN A 249 -13.96 13.85 5.91
C ASN A 249 -13.56 14.90 4.87
N GLU A 250 -12.31 15.38 4.91
CA GLU A 250 -11.80 16.44 4.04
C GLU A 250 -10.85 15.91 2.97
N PHE A 251 -10.19 14.78 3.20
CA PHE A 251 -9.18 14.20 2.33
C PHE A 251 -9.56 12.78 1.94
N GLU A 252 -9.52 12.48 0.66
CA GLU A 252 -9.85 11.15 0.16
C GLU A 252 -8.70 10.17 0.47
N PRO A 253 -8.97 8.99 1.04
CA PRO A 253 -7.93 7.98 1.24
C PRO A 253 -7.40 7.48 -0.11
N LEU A 254 -6.07 7.38 -0.20
CA LEU A 254 -5.32 6.97 -1.39
C LEU A 254 -4.62 5.64 -1.13
#